data_a4b6f07f405bfd2a3cad55e273f0337c
#
_entry.id   a4b6f07f405bfd2a3cad55e273f0337c
#
_cell.length_a   1.000
_cell.length_b   1.000
_cell.length_c   1.000
_cell.angle_alpha   90.00
_cell.angle_beta   90.00
_cell.angle_gamma   90.00
#
_symmetry.space_group_name_H-M   'P 1'
#
loop_
_entity.id
_entity.type
_entity.pdbx_description
1 polymer ?
#
loop_
_entity_poly.entity_id
_entity_poly.type
_entity_poly.pdbx_seq_one_letter_code
_entity_poly.pdbx_strand_id
1 'polypeptide(L)'
;MSQIEIIFIRHGEAAGKWGDHPDPGLSDKGQLQAEELLKHKELQNLENYTFISSPKLRAIQTAGPLAKKFDKEISIDKTFIEIPSNSIEVSMKQEWLREIMECDKNNLPNFVKEWKNDIYEKTRSFNNNVVIFSHFMVINALLSELAKIDKLLYFFPDYTSVVKVIMNDKRFEYFLTEGGKKTSINL
;
A
#
# COMPACT_ATOMS: atom_id res chain seq x y z
N MET A 1 7.37 -0.12 -27.12
CA MET A 1 7.29 0.52 -25.79
C MET A 1 6.86 -0.53 -24.80
N SER A 2 7.58 -0.71 -23.71
CA SER A 2 7.28 -1.81 -22.77
C SER A 2 6.27 -1.35 -21.73
N GLN A 3 5.17 -2.06 -21.64
CA GLN A 3 4.21 -1.95 -20.56
C GLN A 3 4.92 -2.28 -19.25
N ILE A 4 4.65 -1.47 -18.21
CA ILE A 4 5.16 -1.67 -16.85
C ILE A 4 4.00 -2.08 -15.96
N GLU A 5 4.19 -3.16 -15.22
CA GLU A 5 3.26 -3.64 -14.21
C GLU A 5 3.76 -3.26 -12.81
N ILE A 6 2.89 -2.63 -12.04
CA ILE A 6 3.16 -2.20 -10.68
C ILE A 6 2.12 -2.86 -9.78
N ILE A 7 2.56 -3.72 -8.88
CA ILE A 7 1.69 -4.46 -7.98
C ILE A 7 1.83 -3.87 -6.58
N PHE A 8 0.73 -3.39 -6.01
CA PHE A 8 0.66 -2.99 -4.61
C PHE A 8 0.02 -4.10 -3.78
N ILE A 9 0.61 -4.39 -2.64
CA ILE A 9 0.11 -5.36 -1.67
C ILE A 9 -0.03 -4.66 -0.32
N ARG A 10 -1.24 -4.67 0.25
CA ARG A 10 -1.43 -4.23 1.63
C ARG A 10 -0.80 -5.26 2.57
N HIS A 11 -0.11 -4.82 3.64
CA HIS A 11 0.42 -5.72 4.67
C HIS A 11 -0.67 -6.61 5.30
N GLY A 12 -0.28 -7.78 5.80
CA GLY A 12 -1.13 -8.65 6.60
C GLY A 12 -1.53 -8.03 7.94
N GLU A 13 -2.39 -8.70 8.71
CA GLU A 13 -2.84 -8.21 10.00
C GLU A 13 -1.65 -7.94 10.94
N ALA A 14 -1.63 -6.75 11.54
CA ALA A 14 -0.59 -6.36 12.49
C ALA A 14 -0.90 -6.89 13.90
N ALA A 15 0.13 -7.20 14.69
CA ALA A 15 0.02 -7.68 16.06
C ALA A 15 -0.49 -6.62 17.06
N GLY A 16 -0.47 -5.34 16.68
CA GLY A 16 -0.93 -4.22 17.48
C GLY A 16 -1.85 -3.30 16.69
N LYS A 17 -2.70 -2.55 17.41
CA LYS A 17 -3.53 -1.52 16.81
C LYS A 17 -2.67 -0.34 16.34
N TRP A 18 -3.17 0.37 15.35
CA TRP A 18 -2.53 1.60 14.86
C TRP A 18 -2.55 2.67 15.98
N GLY A 19 -1.37 3.13 16.37
CA GLY A 19 -1.19 4.10 17.45
C GLY A 19 -0.75 3.51 18.79
N ASP A 20 -1.04 2.24 19.08
CA ASP A 20 -0.68 1.61 20.36
C ASP A 20 0.80 1.19 20.41
N HIS A 21 1.37 0.85 19.26
CA HIS A 21 2.77 0.46 19.13
C HIS A 21 3.41 1.20 17.94
N PRO A 22 4.62 1.69 18.07
CA PRO A 22 5.25 2.51 17.02
C PRO A 22 5.50 1.74 15.71
N ASP A 23 5.78 0.44 15.80
CA ASP A 23 6.01 -0.41 14.62
C ASP A 23 5.71 -1.89 14.91
N PRO A 24 4.42 -2.27 15.03
CA PRO A 24 4.07 -3.67 15.25
C PRO A 24 4.39 -4.51 14.01
N GLY A 25 4.92 -5.72 14.23
CA GLY A 25 5.03 -6.75 13.21
C GLY A 25 3.66 -7.36 12.87
N LEU A 26 3.67 -8.44 12.08
CA LEU A 26 2.48 -9.22 11.79
C LEU A 26 2.01 -10.01 13.02
N SER A 27 0.69 -10.14 13.19
CA SER A 27 0.09 -11.13 14.07
C SER A 27 0.30 -12.56 13.50
N ASP A 28 0.00 -13.60 14.28
CA ASP A 28 0.03 -14.98 13.77
C ASP A 28 -0.88 -15.14 12.54
N LYS A 29 -2.05 -14.50 12.56
CA LYS A 29 -2.95 -14.48 11.41
C LYS A 29 -2.37 -13.69 10.24
N GLY A 30 -1.69 -12.57 10.51
CA GLY A 30 -0.98 -11.80 9.49
C GLY A 30 0.14 -12.58 8.81
N GLN A 31 0.85 -13.43 9.56
CA GLN A 31 1.86 -14.32 9.00
C GLN A 31 1.24 -15.35 8.06
N LEU A 32 0.12 -15.98 8.46
CA LEU A 32 -0.62 -16.91 7.59
C LEU A 32 -1.14 -16.19 6.32
N GLN A 33 -1.63 -14.97 6.44
CA GLN A 33 -2.06 -14.16 5.29
C GLN A 33 -0.90 -13.87 4.32
N ALA A 34 0.30 -13.60 4.85
CA ALA A 34 1.49 -13.39 4.03
C ALA A 34 1.92 -14.68 3.28
N GLU A 35 1.82 -15.84 3.95
CA GLU A 35 2.07 -17.15 3.32
C GLU A 35 1.04 -17.47 2.23
N GLU A 36 -0.23 -17.08 2.41
CA GLU A 36 -1.29 -17.31 1.42
C GLU A 36 -1.04 -16.52 0.12
N LEU A 37 -0.29 -15.41 0.14
CA LEU A 37 0.11 -14.70 -1.07
C LEU A 37 0.89 -15.59 -2.06
N LEU A 38 1.56 -16.64 -1.59
CA LEU A 38 2.26 -17.61 -2.44
C LEU A 38 1.34 -18.34 -3.42
N LYS A 39 0.03 -18.39 -3.14
CA LYS A 39 -0.99 -19.04 -3.96
C LYS A 39 -1.77 -18.05 -4.83
N HIS A 40 -1.53 -16.75 -4.65
CA HIS A 40 -2.28 -15.72 -5.36
C HIS A 40 -1.95 -15.74 -6.86
N LYS A 41 -2.99 -15.76 -7.72
CA LYS A 41 -2.84 -15.92 -9.19
C LYS A 41 -1.96 -14.85 -9.84
N GLU A 42 -2.07 -13.60 -9.41
CA GLU A 42 -1.30 -12.46 -9.95
C GLU A 42 0.16 -12.43 -9.47
N LEU A 43 0.55 -13.31 -8.53
CA LEU A 43 1.87 -13.34 -7.90
C LEU A 43 2.66 -14.61 -8.24
N GLN A 44 2.34 -15.29 -9.36
CA GLN A 44 3.00 -16.56 -9.72
C GLN A 44 4.25 -16.37 -10.58
N ASN A 45 4.44 -15.23 -11.23
CA ASN A 45 5.53 -14.98 -12.19
C ASN A 45 6.21 -13.64 -11.88
N LEU A 46 6.94 -13.56 -10.77
CA LEU A 46 7.58 -12.33 -10.29
C LEU A 46 9.11 -12.33 -10.46
N GLU A 47 9.66 -13.23 -11.27
CA GLU A 47 11.11 -13.35 -11.51
C GLU A 47 11.73 -12.05 -12.01
N ASN A 48 10.98 -11.30 -12.84
CA ASN A 48 11.44 -10.05 -13.45
C ASN A 48 10.95 -8.78 -12.71
N TYR A 49 10.48 -8.92 -11.46
CA TYR A 49 10.03 -7.80 -10.65
C TYR A 49 11.07 -7.40 -9.61
N THR A 50 11.17 -6.11 -9.36
CA THR A 50 11.87 -5.57 -8.18
C THR A 50 10.91 -5.55 -7.00
N PHE A 51 11.39 -5.94 -5.82
CA PHE A 51 10.60 -5.92 -4.59
C PHE A 51 10.93 -4.69 -3.75
N ILE A 52 9.90 -3.92 -3.42
CA ILE A 52 10.01 -2.69 -2.62
C ILE A 52 9.07 -2.83 -1.43
N SER A 53 9.49 -2.38 -0.27
CA SER A 53 8.65 -2.34 0.93
C SER A 53 8.70 -0.98 1.61
N SER A 54 7.58 -0.59 2.19
CA SER A 54 7.54 0.38 3.28
C SER A 54 8.54 -0.03 4.37
N PRO A 55 9.15 0.93 5.10
CA PRO A 55 10.04 0.62 6.22
C PRO A 55 9.35 -0.04 7.43
N LYS A 56 8.01 -0.11 7.44
CA LYS A 56 7.26 -0.70 8.56
C LYS A 56 7.41 -2.22 8.61
N LEU A 57 7.69 -2.75 9.80
CA LEU A 57 8.00 -4.16 10.02
C LEU A 57 6.91 -5.08 9.44
N ARG A 58 5.63 -4.78 9.64
CA ARG A 58 4.50 -5.55 9.08
C ARG A 58 4.52 -5.65 7.55
N ALA A 59 4.97 -4.59 6.84
CA ALA A 59 5.08 -4.62 5.37
C ALA A 59 6.27 -5.48 4.92
N ILE A 60 7.40 -5.34 5.59
CA ILE A 60 8.61 -6.14 5.32
C ILE A 60 8.31 -7.63 5.56
N GLN A 61 7.66 -7.96 6.68
CA GLN A 61 7.28 -9.34 6.98
C GLN A 61 6.28 -9.92 5.98
N THR A 62 5.34 -9.10 5.48
CA THR A 62 4.40 -9.53 4.43
C THR A 62 5.15 -9.86 3.13
N ALA A 63 6.22 -9.15 2.81
CA ALA A 63 7.04 -9.41 1.63
C ALA A 63 7.87 -10.71 1.74
N GLY A 64 8.21 -11.14 2.96
CA GLY A 64 9.15 -12.22 3.24
C GLY A 64 8.90 -13.51 2.48
N PRO A 65 7.71 -14.12 2.54
CA PRO A 65 7.41 -15.37 1.83
C PRO A 65 7.63 -15.28 0.32
N LEU A 66 7.14 -14.21 -0.33
CA LEU A 66 7.32 -13.99 -1.76
C LEU A 66 8.79 -13.71 -2.11
N ALA A 67 9.48 -12.89 -1.31
CA ALA A 67 10.90 -12.61 -1.51
C ALA A 67 11.73 -13.90 -1.45
N LYS A 68 11.44 -14.78 -0.50
CA LYS A 68 12.09 -16.10 -0.39
C LYS A 68 11.76 -16.99 -1.60
N LYS A 69 10.49 -17.04 -2.05
CA LYS A 69 10.08 -17.87 -3.21
C LYS A 69 10.83 -17.49 -4.49
N PHE A 70 11.01 -16.19 -4.73
CA PHE A 70 11.59 -15.67 -5.97
C PHE A 70 13.06 -15.25 -5.84
N ASP A 71 13.71 -15.55 -4.70
CA ASP A 71 15.09 -15.16 -4.39
C ASP A 71 15.34 -13.66 -4.63
N LYS A 72 14.51 -12.81 -3.99
CA LYS A 72 14.53 -11.35 -4.15
C LYS A 72 15.00 -10.65 -2.88
N GLU A 73 15.84 -9.65 -3.06
CA GLU A 73 16.10 -8.64 -2.04
C GLU A 73 14.92 -7.66 -1.96
N ILE A 74 14.60 -7.22 -0.75
CA ILE A 74 13.55 -6.23 -0.50
C ILE A 74 14.21 -4.87 -0.30
N SER A 75 14.04 -3.96 -1.26
CA SER A 75 14.46 -2.56 -1.13
C SER A 75 13.47 -1.77 -0.27
N ILE A 76 13.97 -1.00 0.68
CA ILE A 76 13.13 -0.16 1.55
C ILE A 76 12.96 1.22 0.95
N ASP A 77 11.70 1.66 0.79
CA ASP A 77 11.39 3.01 0.29
C ASP A 77 10.39 3.71 1.22
N LYS A 78 10.82 4.83 1.82
CA LYS A 78 10.02 5.61 2.76
C LYS A 78 8.81 6.29 2.11
N THR A 79 8.81 6.47 0.80
CA THR A 79 7.65 7.04 0.06
C THR A 79 6.38 6.23 0.29
N PHE A 80 6.52 4.91 0.47
CA PHE A 80 5.38 4.01 0.67
C PHE A 80 5.03 3.76 2.13
N ILE A 81 5.47 4.64 3.05
CA ILE A 81 5.04 4.59 4.45
C ILE A 81 3.58 5.01 4.58
N GLU A 82 2.89 4.48 5.60
CA GLU A 82 1.49 4.83 5.88
C GLU A 82 1.33 6.35 6.10
N ILE A 83 0.12 6.85 5.91
CA ILE A 83 -0.21 8.28 6.03
C ILE A 83 0.48 8.92 7.25
N PRO A 84 1.22 10.05 7.07
CA PRO A 84 1.93 10.67 8.16
C PRO A 84 0.97 11.20 9.22
N SER A 85 1.16 10.79 10.47
CA SER A 85 0.32 11.16 11.61
C SER A 85 1.12 11.49 12.86
N ASN A 86 2.41 11.84 12.69
CA ASN A 86 3.32 12.09 13.82
C ASN A 86 2.94 13.32 14.64
N SER A 87 2.31 14.32 14.01
CA SER A 87 1.80 15.54 14.66
C SER A 87 0.43 15.38 15.30
N ILE A 88 -0.20 14.20 15.19
CA ILE A 88 -1.53 13.92 15.72
C ILE A 88 -1.38 13.17 17.04
N GLU A 89 -2.07 13.67 18.06
CA GLU A 89 -2.15 12.98 19.37
C GLU A 89 -2.69 11.55 19.20
N VAL A 90 -2.10 10.58 19.93
CA VAL A 90 -2.43 9.15 19.79
C VAL A 90 -3.94 8.91 19.96
N SER A 91 -4.57 9.55 20.95
CA SER A 91 -6.00 9.46 21.21
C SER A 91 -6.89 9.98 20.10
N MET A 92 -6.37 10.89 19.25
CA MET A 92 -7.11 11.55 18.16
C MET A 92 -6.85 10.90 16.80
N LYS A 93 -5.90 9.99 16.68
CA LYS A 93 -5.48 9.44 15.39
C LYS A 93 -6.61 8.75 14.63
N GLN A 94 -7.46 8.03 15.30
CA GLN A 94 -8.57 7.30 14.66
C GLN A 94 -9.63 8.25 14.12
N GLU A 95 -10.01 9.26 14.89
CA GLU A 95 -10.97 10.28 14.48
C GLU A 95 -10.40 11.10 13.32
N TRP A 96 -9.18 11.58 13.46
CA TRP A 96 -8.47 12.29 12.40
C TRP A 96 -8.40 11.49 11.09
N LEU A 97 -8.11 10.17 11.15
CA LEU A 97 -8.06 9.34 9.95
C LEU A 97 -9.42 9.23 9.27
N ARG A 98 -10.52 9.10 10.05
CA ARG A 98 -11.87 9.10 9.49
C ARG A 98 -12.19 10.42 8.79
N GLU A 99 -11.85 11.53 9.41
CA GLU A 99 -12.03 12.88 8.80
C GLU A 99 -11.22 13.00 7.50
N ILE A 100 -9.96 12.56 7.48
CA ILE A 100 -9.11 12.60 6.28
C ILE A 100 -9.68 11.71 5.16
N MET A 101 -10.18 10.53 5.48
CA MET A 101 -10.77 9.63 4.48
C MET A 101 -12.01 10.24 3.79
N GLU A 102 -12.80 11.02 4.51
CA GLU A 102 -14.00 11.69 4.01
C GLU A 102 -13.73 13.10 3.46
N CYS A 103 -12.56 13.67 3.74
CA CYS A 103 -12.19 15.00 3.31
C CYS A 103 -12.04 15.08 1.78
N ASP A 104 -12.49 16.21 1.22
CA ASP A 104 -12.18 16.57 -0.17
C ASP A 104 -10.67 16.80 -0.32
N LYS A 105 -10.08 16.28 -1.40
CA LYS A 105 -8.63 16.38 -1.66
C LYS A 105 -8.12 17.82 -1.65
N ASN A 106 -8.94 18.78 -2.06
CA ASN A 106 -8.57 20.19 -2.06
C ASN A 106 -8.40 20.75 -0.64
N ASN A 107 -9.10 20.16 0.34
CA ASN A 107 -9.10 20.55 1.73
C ASN A 107 -8.15 19.74 2.63
N LEU A 108 -7.43 18.78 2.08
CA LEU A 108 -6.44 18.01 2.82
C LEU A 108 -5.32 18.91 3.39
N PRO A 109 -4.77 18.58 4.56
CA PRO A 109 -3.56 19.23 5.08
C PRO A 109 -2.39 19.15 4.10
N ASN A 110 -1.54 20.17 4.05
CA ASN A 110 -0.46 20.24 3.06
C ASN A 110 0.47 19.03 3.13
N PHE A 111 0.84 18.57 4.32
CA PHE A 111 1.71 17.40 4.47
C PHE A 111 1.08 16.09 3.93
N VAL A 112 -0.26 15.98 3.94
CA VAL A 112 -0.98 14.85 3.32
C VAL A 112 -1.00 14.98 1.80
N LYS A 113 -1.15 16.21 1.28
CA LYS A 113 -1.07 16.48 -0.17
C LYS A 113 0.31 16.15 -0.72
N GLU A 114 1.37 16.58 -0.03
CA GLU A 114 2.77 16.29 -0.40
C GLU A 114 3.01 14.78 -0.39
N TRP A 115 2.69 14.09 0.70
CA TRP A 115 2.82 12.63 0.82
C TRP A 115 2.08 11.89 -0.30
N LYS A 116 0.84 12.29 -0.63
CA LYS A 116 0.07 11.71 -1.73
C LYS A 116 0.75 11.94 -3.08
N ASN A 117 1.24 13.15 -3.31
CA ASN A 117 1.93 13.50 -4.54
C ASN A 117 3.24 12.71 -4.69
N ASP A 118 4.01 12.54 -3.63
CA ASP A 118 5.24 11.76 -3.62
C ASP A 118 4.98 10.30 -4.02
N ILE A 119 3.91 9.68 -3.52
CA ILE A 119 3.50 8.33 -3.92
C ILE A 119 3.21 8.27 -5.41
N TYR A 120 2.44 9.23 -5.94
CA TYR A 120 2.07 9.29 -7.35
C TYR A 120 3.31 9.44 -8.25
N GLU A 121 4.15 10.43 -7.97
CA GLU A 121 5.34 10.71 -8.78
C GLU A 121 6.39 9.59 -8.66
N LYS A 122 6.58 9.01 -7.47
CA LYS A 122 7.44 7.84 -7.30
C LYS A 122 6.93 6.66 -8.11
N THR A 123 5.64 6.36 -8.05
CA THR A 123 5.04 5.26 -8.82
C THR A 123 5.21 5.48 -10.32
N ARG A 124 4.99 6.71 -10.78
CA ARG A 124 5.17 7.09 -12.18
C ARG A 124 6.63 7.03 -12.65
N SER A 125 7.59 7.14 -11.74
CA SER A 125 9.03 7.14 -12.07
C SER A 125 9.59 5.76 -12.44
N PHE A 126 8.92 4.67 -12.09
CA PHE A 126 9.42 3.32 -12.37
C PHE A 126 9.62 3.04 -13.86
N ASN A 127 10.66 2.28 -14.17
CA ASN A 127 11.05 1.88 -15.53
C ASN A 127 11.03 0.35 -15.74
N ASN A 128 10.67 -0.39 -14.68
CA ASN A 128 10.61 -1.85 -14.65
C ASN A 128 9.42 -2.29 -13.80
N ASN A 129 9.07 -3.56 -13.91
CA ASN A 129 8.01 -4.15 -13.10
C ASN A 129 8.41 -4.17 -11.63
N VAL A 130 7.47 -3.81 -10.73
CA VAL A 130 7.71 -3.73 -9.29
C VAL A 130 6.57 -4.34 -8.49
N VAL A 131 6.91 -4.94 -7.35
CA VAL A 131 5.94 -5.29 -6.29
C VAL A 131 6.23 -4.41 -5.08
N ILE A 132 5.20 -3.74 -4.57
CA ILE A 132 5.30 -2.77 -3.48
C ILE A 132 4.44 -3.25 -2.31
N PHE A 133 5.09 -3.58 -1.20
CA PHE A 133 4.43 -3.96 0.05
C PHE A 133 4.21 -2.70 0.90
N SER A 134 2.96 -2.36 1.11
CA SER A 134 2.59 -1.07 1.68
C SER A 134 1.33 -1.13 2.56
N HIS A 135 0.57 -0.05 2.59
CA HIS A 135 -0.46 0.20 3.56
C HIS A 135 -1.79 0.59 2.90
N PHE A 136 -2.84 0.60 3.72
CA PHE A 136 -4.20 0.93 3.33
C PHE A 136 -4.31 2.31 2.66
N MET A 137 -3.77 3.37 3.31
CA MET A 137 -3.91 4.72 2.76
C MET A 137 -2.97 4.98 1.58
N VAL A 138 -1.82 4.31 1.49
CA VAL A 138 -0.91 4.39 0.33
C VAL A 138 -1.61 3.94 -0.95
N ILE A 139 -2.30 2.78 -0.89
CA ILE A 139 -3.06 2.26 -2.02
C ILE A 139 -4.19 3.21 -2.38
N ASN A 140 -4.93 3.70 -1.39
CA ASN A 140 -6.03 4.65 -1.62
C ASN A 140 -5.54 5.99 -2.19
N ALA A 141 -4.43 6.54 -1.71
CA ALA A 141 -3.84 7.77 -2.22
C ALA A 141 -3.54 7.69 -3.72
N LEU A 142 -2.96 6.57 -4.18
CA LEU A 142 -2.71 6.34 -5.59
C LEU A 142 -4.02 6.13 -6.37
N LEU A 143 -4.86 5.19 -5.95
CA LEU A 143 -6.06 4.82 -6.72
C LEU A 143 -7.08 5.93 -6.81
N SER A 144 -7.24 6.73 -5.76
CA SER A 144 -8.12 7.90 -5.80
C SER A 144 -7.68 8.93 -6.83
N GLU A 145 -6.36 9.05 -7.06
CA GLU A 145 -5.80 9.93 -8.09
C GLU A 145 -6.06 9.36 -9.49
N LEU A 146 -5.80 8.06 -9.68
CA LEU A 146 -6.01 7.37 -10.97
C LEU A 146 -7.50 7.34 -11.36
N ALA A 147 -8.38 7.14 -10.39
CA ALA A 147 -9.84 7.15 -10.59
C ALA A 147 -10.45 8.56 -10.69
N LYS A 148 -9.64 9.61 -10.46
CA LYS A 148 -10.06 11.02 -10.49
C LYS A 148 -11.27 11.32 -9.58
N ILE A 149 -11.29 10.71 -8.39
CA ILE A 149 -12.31 11.00 -7.39
C ILE A 149 -11.82 12.12 -6.47
N ASP A 150 -12.76 12.86 -5.87
CA ASP A 150 -12.43 14.03 -5.04
C ASP A 150 -11.98 13.68 -3.62
N LYS A 151 -12.26 12.46 -3.15
CA LYS A 151 -11.88 11.98 -1.82
C LYS A 151 -10.60 11.14 -1.86
N LEU A 152 -9.90 11.07 -0.73
CA LEU A 152 -8.69 10.25 -0.60
C LEU A 152 -9.02 8.75 -0.55
N LEU A 153 -10.14 8.38 0.07
CA LEU A 153 -10.60 7.00 0.13
C LEU A 153 -11.25 6.58 -1.19
N TYR A 154 -10.67 5.58 -1.86
CA TYR A 154 -11.23 4.97 -3.06
C TYR A 154 -12.02 3.69 -2.74
N PHE A 155 -11.44 2.80 -1.93
CA PHE A 155 -12.05 1.53 -1.53
C PHE A 155 -11.44 1.02 -0.21
N PHE A 156 -11.96 -0.09 0.29
CA PHE A 156 -11.43 -0.73 1.50
C PHE A 156 -10.63 -1.99 1.12
N PRO A 157 -9.31 -1.89 0.84
CA PRO A 157 -8.49 -3.08 0.61
C PRO A 157 -8.42 -3.93 1.87
N ASP A 158 -8.63 -5.25 1.73
CA ASP A 158 -8.40 -6.22 2.80
C ASP A 158 -6.91 -6.35 3.13
N TYR A 159 -6.58 -6.97 4.28
CA TYR A 159 -5.22 -7.42 4.53
C TYR A 159 -4.76 -8.32 3.38
N THR A 160 -3.55 -8.10 2.92
CA THR A 160 -2.96 -8.78 1.76
C THR A 160 -3.70 -8.59 0.43
N SER A 161 -4.60 -7.61 0.32
CA SER A 161 -5.19 -7.23 -0.97
C SER A 161 -4.11 -6.89 -1.98
N VAL A 162 -4.30 -7.36 -3.21
CA VAL A 162 -3.42 -7.15 -4.35
C VAL A 162 -4.07 -6.18 -5.32
N VAL A 163 -3.35 -5.12 -5.68
CA VAL A 163 -3.76 -4.13 -6.67
C VAL A 163 -2.71 -4.06 -7.76
N LYS A 164 -3.09 -4.30 -9.00
CA LYS A 164 -2.22 -4.19 -10.17
C LYS A 164 -2.51 -2.90 -10.90
N VAL A 165 -1.49 -2.10 -11.15
CA VAL A 165 -1.52 -0.87 -11.94
C VAL A 165 -0.70 -1.08 -13.21
N ILE A 166 -1.25 -0.70 -14.34
CA ILE A 166 -0.60 -0.79 -15.65
C ILE A 166 -0.22 0.60 -16.13
N MET A 167 1.03 0.75 -16.54
CA MET A 167 1.59 2.01 -17.00
C MET A 167 2.32 1.83 -18.33
N ASN A 168 2.08 2.74 -19.30
CA ASN A 168 2.83 2.88 -20.54
C ASN A 168 3.32 4.31 -20.68
N ASP A 169 4.58 4.49 -21.10
CA ASP A 169 5.19 5.82 -21.33
C ASP A 169 4.94 6.81 -20.19
N LYS A 170 5.09 6.36 -18.94
CA LYS A 170 4.84 7.15 -17.72
C LYS A 170 3.39 7.63 -17.57
N ARG A 171 2.46 7.03 -18.30
CA ARG A 171 1.02 7.26 -18.17
C ARG A 171 0.34 6.01 -17.63
N PHE A 172 -0.43 6.18 -16.59
CA PHE A 172 -1.26 5.10 -16.06
C PHE A 172 -2.43 4.85 -17.02
N GLU A 173 -2.61 3.60 -17.44
CA GLU A 173 -3.67 3.21 -18.36
C GLU A 173 -4.89 2.72 -17.61
N TYR A 174 -4.70 1.78 -16.69
CA TYR A 174 -5.76 1.23 -15.87
C TYR A 174 -5.18 0.53 -14.63
N PHE A 175 -6.06 0.18 -13.72
CA PHE A 175 -5.72 -0.63 -12.55
C PHE A 175 -6.79 -1.70 -12.32
N LEU A 176 -6.36 -2.82 -11.71
CA LEU A 176 -7.22 -3.93 -11.31
C LEU A 176 -7.16 -4.06 -9.79
N THR A 177 -8.33 -4.06 -9.15
CA THR A 177 -8.46 -4.38 -7.73
C THR A 177 -9.20 -5.71 -7.58
N GLU A 178 -8.77 -6.54 -6.65
CA GLU A 178 -9.65 -7.59 -6.17
C GLU A 178 -10.78 -6.92 -5.40
N GLY A 179 -12.03 -7.39 -5.61
CA GLY A 179 -13.21 -6.81 -4.98
C GLY A 179 -13.01 -6.69 -3.47
N GLY A 180 -12.86 -5.45 -3.00
CA GLY A 180 -12.61 -5.15 -1.59
C GLY A 180 -13.78 -5.64 -0.76
N LYS A 181 -13.52 -6.55 0.18
CA LYS A 181 -14.46 -6.82 1.28
C LYS A 181 -14.37 -5.65 2.24
N LYS A 182 -15.48 -5.32 2.90
CA LYS A 182 -15.48 -4.37 4.02
C LYS A 182 -14.63 -4.99 5.15
N THR A 183 -13.32 -4.73 5.17
CA THR A 183 -12.52 -5.01 6.35
C THR A 183 -12.69 -3.87 7.33
N SER A 184 -12.84 -4.22 8.59
CA SER A 184 -12.55 -3.28 9.65
C SER A 184 -11.08 -2.87 9.51
N ILE A 185 -10.82 -1.61 9.23
CA ILE A 185 -9.56 -1.01 9.61
C ILE A 185 -9.52 -1.24 11.12
N ASN A 186 -8.49 -1.92 11.65
CA ASN A 186 -8.25 -1.95 13.09
C ASN A 186 -7.82 -0.53 13.50
N LEU A 187 -8.81 0.34 13.48
CA LEU A 187 -8.75 1.70 13.96
C LEU A 187 -8.75 1.67 15.48
#